data_0ec73ed4f43f560e5ac65d444f6868d4
#
_entry.id   0ec73ed4f43f560e5ac65d444f6868d4
#
_cell.length_a   1.000
_cell.length_b   1.000
_cell.length_c   1.000
_cell.angle_alpha   90.00
_cell.angle_beta   90.00
_cell.angle_gamma   90.00
#
_symmetry.space_group_name_H-M   'P 1'
#
loop_
_entity.id
_entity.type
_entity.pdbx_description
1 polymer ?
#
loop_
_entity_poly.entity_id
_entity_poly.type
_entity_poly.pdbx_seq_one_letter_code
_entity_poly.pdbx_strand_id
1 'polypeptide(L)'
;MSVIIVGGGMTGATLALAISKLTEGQLPVHLVEAVAPQVSDHPGFDARAIALAQGTCQQLARVGIWQAIADRATAINTVHVSDRGHAGFVTLDAQDYRIDALGHVVELHDVGLRLFRLLQDAPGVTLHCPARVASFTRSQDSVSVTLDNGDTLEGQLLVAADGSRSALATQCGVEWHQQPYGQAAVIANVSTAVAHQGRAFERFTEFGPLAMLPMSDGRSSLVWCHALDRIDEVMTWSDARFCDELQKAFGWRLGRITHAGQRSAYPLALTTASQSISHRVALVGNAAQTLHPIAGQGFNLGLRDVMSLAETLAQAWRDHNDYGAYAILSHYQKRRQTDKEATIGVTDGLVHLFANRWAPLVAGRNAGLMAMELFIPARNVLAQRTLGWVAR
;
A
#
# COMPACT_ATOMS: atom_id res chain seq x y z
N MET A 1 9.31 -23.56 -17.55
CA MET A 1 8.02 -23.36 -16.88
C MET A 1 8.01 -21.95 -16.31
N SER A 2 6.83 -21.30 -16.18
CA SER A 2 6.68 -19.87 -15.90
C SER A 2 6.01 -19.60 -14.54
N VAL A 3 6.05 -18.34 -14.10
CA VAL A 3 5.19 -17.78 -13.04
C VAL A 3 4.08 -16.99 -13.72
N ILE A 4 2.83 -17.23 -13.33
CA ILE A 4 1.67 -16.50 -13.82
C ILE A 4 1.19 -15.55 -12.73
N ILE A 5 1.16 -14.26 -13.01
CA ILE A 5 0.72 -13.20 -12.06
C ILE A 5 -0.58 -12.62 -12.58
N VAL A 6 -1.60 -12.55 -11.75
CA VAL A 6 -2.91 -11.97 -12.09
C VAL A 6 -3.15 -10.69 -11.31
N GLY A 7 -3.36 -9.60 -12.06
CA GLY A 7 -3.45 -8.23 -11.59
C GLY A 7 -2.17 -7.46 -11.84
N GLY A 8 -2.19 -6.54 -12.79
CA GLY A 8 -1.07 -5.68 -13.20
C GLY A 8 -1.02 -4.34 -12.47
N GLY A 9 -1.76 -4.17 -11.37
CA GLY A 9 -1.63 -3.01 -10.49
C GLY A 9 -0.23 -2.91 -9.88
N MET A 10 0.02 -1.90 -9.03
CA MET A 10 1.35 -1.64 -8.44
C MET A 10 2.02 -2.90 -7.88
N THR A 11 1.26 -3.77 -7.22
CA THR A 11 1.77 -5.00 -6.58
C THR A 11 2.25 -6.03 -7.61
N GLY A 12 1.38 -6.38 -8.57
CA GLY A 12 1.72 -7.42 -9.56
C GLY A 12 2.74 -6.95 -10.58
N ALA A 13 2.65 -5.69 -11.03
CA ALA A 13 3.65 -5.10 -11.92
C ALA A 13 5.05 -5.08 -11.27
N THR A 14 5.12 -4.66 -10.00
CA THR A 14 6.37 -4.67 -9.23
C THR A 14 6.91 -6.10 -9.06
N LEU A 15 6.05 -7.10 -8.83
CA LEU A 15 6.47 -8.49 -8.70
C LEU A 15 7.07 -9.01 -10.02
N ALA A 16 6.41 -8.77 -11.15
CA ALA A 16 6.90 -9.19 -12.47
C ALA A 16 8.28 -8.59 -12.77
N LEU A 17 8.44 -7.27 -12.55
CA LEU A 17 9.70 -6.56 -12.73
C LEU A 17 10.79 -7.05 -11.77
N ALA A 18 10.43 -7.32 -10.50
CA ALA A 18 11.38 -7.83 -9.52
C ALA A 18 11.89 -9.24 -9.87
N ILE A 19 11.01 -10.15 -10.30
CA ILE A 19 11.40 -11.48 -10.77
C ILE A 19 12.31 -11.35 -12.01
N SER A 20 11.91 -10.58 -13.01
CA SER A 20 12.72 -10.32 -14.21
C SER A 20 14.12 -9.84 -13.82
N LYS A 21 14.23 -8.83 -12.95
CA LYS A 21 15.51 -8.27 -12.55
C LYS A 21 16.37 -9.26 -11.77
N LEU A 22 15.79 -10.01 -10.82
CA LEU A 22 16.53 -10.93 -9.94
C LEU A 22 16.95 -12.23 -10.62
N THR A 23 16.34 -12.57 -11.76
CA THR A 23 16.66 -13.75 -12.57
C THR A 23 17.22 -13.41 -13.95
N GLU A 24 17.53 -12.11 -14.18
CA GLU A 24 18.06 -11.62 -15.46
C GLU A 24 17.15 -12.01 -16.64
N GLY A 25 15.83 -12.05 -16.42
CA GLY A 25 14.82 -12.43 -17.39
C GLY A 25 14.76 -13.94 -17.72
N GLN A 26 15.51 -14.77 -17.04
CA GLN A 26 15.58 -16.21 -17.36
C GLN A 26 14.41 -17.02 -16.75
N LEU A 27 13.76 -16.52 -15.70
CA LEU A 27 12.52 -17.09 -15.19
C LEU A 27 11.34 -16.41 -15.92
N PRO A 28 10.63 -17.12 -16.82
CA PRO A 28 9.53 -16.52 -17.57
C PRO A 28 8.37 -16.13 -16.65
N VAL A 29 7.80 -14.95 -16.90
CA VAL A 29 6.66 -14.40 -16.18
C VAL A 29 5.56 -14.02 -17.15
N HIS A 30 4.34 -14.53 -16.94
CA HIS A 30 3.12 -14.05 -17.59
C HIS A 30 2.39 -13.12 -16.62
N LEU A 31 2.19 -11.86 -17.00
CA LEU A 31 1.39 -10.90 -16.23
C LEU A 31 0.07 -10.66 -16.94
N VAL A 32 -1.04 -11.01 -16.29
CA VAL A 32 -2.40 -10.83 -16.80
C VAL A 32 -3.04 -9.62 -16.15
N GLU A 33 -3.43 -8.63 -16.97
CA GLU A 33 -4.09 -7.40 -16.50
C GLU A 33 -5.35 -7.11 -17.31
N ALA A 34 -6.44 -6.85 -16.61
CA ALA A 34 -7.75 -6.66 -17.21
C ALA A 34 -7.95 -5.30 -17.89
N VAL A 35 -7.22 -4.27 -17.43
CA VAL A 35 -7.43 -2.87 -17.84
C VAL A 35 -6.11 -2.24 -18.26
N ALA A 36 -6.07 -1.63 -19.43
CA ALA A 36 -4.88 -0.92 -19.88
C ALA A 36 -4.68 0.38 -19.05
N PRO A 37 -3.43 0.74 -18.69
CA PRO A 37 -3.17 1.88 -17.80
C PRO A 37 -3.52 3.24 -18.39
N GLN A 38 -3.70 3.34 -19.69
CA GLN A 38 -4.12 4.57 -20.38
C GLN A 38 -5.61 4.90 -20.15
N VAL A 39 -6.38 3.95 -19.64
CA VAL A 39 -7.79 4.18 -19.27
C VAL A 39 -7.82 5.00 -17.99
N SER A 40 -8.52 6.14 -18.00
CA SER A 40 -8.57 7.11 -16.89
C SER A 40 -9.08 6.49 -15.57
N ASP A 41 -9.85 5.43 -15.67
CA ASP A 41 -10.51 4.77 -14.54
C ASP A 41 -9.89 3.41 -14.18
N HIS A 42 -8.58 3.24 -14.43
CA HIS A 42 -7.89 2.01 -14.05
C HIS A 42 -7.94 1.81 -12.53
N PRO A 43 -8.53 0.72 -12.00
CA PRO A 43 -8.81 0.55 -10.57
C PRO A 43 -7.56 0.45 -9.68
N GLY A 44 -6.43 0.06 -10.24
CA GLY A 44 -5.13 -0.02 -9.55
C GLY A 44 -4.27 1.23 -9.69
N PHE A 45 -4.60 2.14 -10.64
CA PHE A 45 -3.80 3.32 -10.98
C PHE A 45 -4.69 4.55 -11.20
N ASP A 46 -5.48 4.89 -10.20
CA ASP A 46 -6.35 6.06 -10.18
C ASP A 46 -5.63 7.33 -9.71
N ALA A 47 -6.39 8.40 -9.47
CA ALA A 47 -5.88 9.70 -9.02
C ALA A 47 -5.41 9.73 -7.56
N ARG A 48 -5.41 8.59 -6.85
CA ARG A 48 -4.90 8.52 -5.48
C ARG A 48 -3.40 8.69 -5.45
N ALA A 49 -2.92 9.30 -4.38
CA ALA A 49 -1.52 9.32 -4.05
C ALA A 49 -1.23 8.35 -2.90
N ILE A 50 -0.07 7.74 -2.90
CA ILE A 50 0.40 6.82 -1.86
C ILE A 50 1.73 7.28 -1.30
N ALA A 51 1.95 7.03 -0.01
CA ALA A 51 3.23 7.22 0.64
C ALA A 51 4.04 5.92 0.58
N LEU A 52 5.17 5.96 -0.09
CA LEU A 52 6.19 4.91 -0.08
C LEU A 52 7.18 5.21 1.03
N ALA A 53 7.32 4.32 2.00
CA ALA A 53 8.31 4.44 3.06
C ALA A 53 9.74 4.34 2.49
N GLN A 54 10.70 4.92 3.18
CA GLN A 54 12.10 4.97 2.73
C GLN A 54 12.66 3.57 2.41
N GLY A 55 12.41 2.57 3.26
CA GLY A 55 12.80 1.19 3.01
C GLY A 55 12.14 0.60 1.77
N THR A 56 10.90 0.97 1.46
CA THR A 56 10.21 0.58 0.22
C THR A 56 10.87 1.20 -1.00
N CYS A 57 11.22 2.50 -0.97
CA CYS A 57 11.94 3.16 -2.05
C CYS A 57 13.29 2.49 -2.32
N GLN A 58 14.02 2.09 -1.27
CA GLN A 58 15.27 1.33 -1.42
C GLN A 58 15.06 -0.03 -2.11
N GLN A 59 13.98 -0.73 -1.78
CA GLN A 59 13.67 -2.00 -2.43
C GLN A 59 13.33 -1.82 -3.91
N LEU A 60 12.52 -0.82 -4.24
CA LEU A 60 12.22 -0.47 -5.62
C LEU A 60 13.48 -0.07 -6.40
N ALA A 61 14.43 0.60 -5.75
CA ALA A 61 15.73 0.95 -6.35
C ALA A 61 16.58 -0.29 -6.68
N ARG A 62 16.58 -1.30 -5.81
CA ARG A 62 17.31 -2.57 -6.05
C ARG A 62 16.84 -3.31 -7.32
N VAL A 63 15.57 -3.15 -7.68
CA VAL A 63 14.98 -3.79 -8.87
C VAL A 63 14.81 -2.82 -10.04
N GLY A 64 15.38 -1.60 -9.95
CA GLY A 64 15.42 -0.63 -11.06
C GLY A 64 14.11 0.16 -11.27
N ILE A 65 13.10 -0.04 -10.41
CA ILE A 65 11.81 0.65 -10.54
C ILE A 65 11.89 2.09 -10.03
N TRP A 66 12.61 2.32 -8.92
CA TRP A 66 12.68 3.65 -8.31
C TRP A 66 13.17 4.72 -9.28
N GLN A 67 14.19 4.42 -10.07
CA GLN A 67 14.77 5.35 -11.05
C GLN A 67 13.75 5.82 -12.09
N ALA A 68 12.77 4.99 -12.39
CA ALA A 68 11.74 5.33 -13.37
C ALA A 68 10.61 6.20 -12.79
N ILE A 69 10.46 6.29 -11.46
CA ILE A 69 9.36 7.02 -10.82
C ILE A 69 9.82 8.18 -9.92
N ALA A 70 11.10 8.24 -9.58
CA ALA A 70 11.65 9.19 -8.60
C ALA A 70 11.45 10.67 -8.98
N ASP A 71 11.48 11.01 -10.27
CA ASP A 71 11.28 12.38 -10.77
C ASP A 71 9.84 12.91 -10.58
N ARG A 72 8.88 12.02 -10.28
CA ARG A 72 7.49 12.35 -9.97
C ARG A 72 7.14 12.15 -8.50
N ALA A 73 8.10 11.72 -7.72
CA ALA A 73 7.93 11.49 -6.29
C ALA A 73 8.18 12.77 -5.50
N THR A 74 7.30 13.07 -4.56
CA THR A 74 7.47 14.20 -3.62
C THR A 74 8.02 13.69 -2.30
N ALA A 75 9.18 14.22 -1.87
CA ALA A 75 9.82 13.79 -0.63
C ALA A 75 8.98 14.13 0.62
N ILE A 76 8.95 13.21 1.56
CA ILE A 76 8.45 13.41 2.92
C ILE A 76 9.67 13.64 3.83
N ASN A 77 9.91 14.90 4.18
CA ASN A 77 11.05 15.26 5.03
C ASN A 77 10.69 15.18 6.50
N THR A 78 9.44 15.53 6.84
CA THR A 78 8.95 15.55 8.20
C THR A 78 7.55 14.96 8.26
N VAL A 79 7.28 14.12 9.27
CA VAL A 79 5.94 13.63 9.60
C VAL A 79 5.53 14.16 10.96
N HIS A 80 4.43 14.92 11.01
CA HIS A 80 3.85 15.44 12.24
C HIS A 80 2.59 14.65 12.62
N VAL A 81 2.68 13.91 13.71
CA VAL A 81 1.56 13.12 14.26
C VAL A 81 0.98 13.87 15.46
N SER A 82 -0.35 14.01 15.55
CA SER A 82 -1.00 14.73 16.65
C SER A 82 -2.39 14.19 16.97
N ASP A 83 -2.85 14.38 18.20
CA ASP A 83 -4.21 14.07 18.67
C ASP A 83 -5.06 15.35 18.69
N ARG A 84 -6.17 15.38 17.92
CA ARG A 84 -7.02 16.57 17.82
C ARG A 84 -7.65 16.93 19.17
N GLY A 85 -7.55 18.21 19.55
CA GLY A 85 -8.10 18.72 20.80
C GLY A 85 -7.22 18.46 22.02
N HIS A 86 -6.04 17.85 21.85
CA HIS A 86 -5.11 17.54 22.91
C HIS A 86 -3.69 18.06 22.59
N ALA A 87 -2.82 18.11 23.59
CA ALA A 87 -1.47 18.66 23.47
C ALA A 87 -0.44 17.65 22.93
N GLY A 88 -0.76 16.35 22.90
CA GLY A 88 0.16 15.31 22.46
C GLY A 88 0.46 15.38 20.97
N PHE A 89 1.74 15.43 20.65
CA PHE A 89 2.24 15.29 19.28
C PHE A 89 3.63 14.63 19.29
N VAL A 90 4.03 14.13 18.11
CA VAL A 90 5.39 13.67 17.84
C VAL A 90 5.76 14.04 16.41
N THR A 91 7.00 14.48 16.22
CA THR A 91 7.57 14.83 14.94
C THR A 91 8.69 13.88 14.60
N LEU A 92 8.62 13.27 13.41
CA LEU A 92 9.71 12.52 12.80
C LEU A 92 10.35 13.41 11.74
N ASP A 93 11.65 13.60 11.80
CA ASP A 93 12.41 14.37 10.81
C ASP A 93 13.49 13.49 10.18
N ALA A 94 13.64 13.58 8.84
CA ALA A 94 14.63 12.81 8.10
C ALA A 94 16.06 13.04 8.57
N GLN A 95 16.35 14.27 9.04
CA GLN A 95 17.67 14.64 9.54
C GLN A 95 18.05 13.87 10.82
N ASP A 96 17.07 13.55 11.69
CA ASP A 96 17.31 12.75 12.90
C ASP A 96 17.83 11.34 12.59
N TYR A 97 17.50 10.83 11.39
CA TYR A 97 17.91 9.50 10.90
C TYR A 97 19.04 9.55 9.87
N ARG A 98 19.54 10.75 9.53
CA ARG A 98 20.59 10.98 8.52
C ARG A 98 20.23 10.37 7.15
N ILE A 99 19.00 10.56 6.74
CA ILE A 99 18.45 10.14 5.43
C ILE A 99 17.90 11.35 4.68
N ASP A 100 17.84 11.27 3.37
CA ASP A 100 17.35 12.36 2.52
C ASP A 100 15.85 12.61 2.68
N ALA A 101 15.08 11.53 2.93
CA ALA A 101 13.63 11.59 3.15
C ALA A 101 13.14 10.38 3.95
N LEU A 102 12.09 10.57 4.78
CA LEU A 102 11.38 9.49 5.48
C LEU A 102 10.62 8.56 4.53
N GLY A 103 10.32 9.06 3.35
CA GLY A 103 9.61 8.38 2.30
C GLY A 103 9.25 9.35 1.18
N HIS A 104 8.45 8.90 0.24
CA HIS A 104 8.00 9.73 -0.89
C HIS A 104 6.54 9.48 -1.20
N VAL A 105 5.85 10.52 -1.62
CA VAL A 105 4.49 10.43 -2.14
C VAL A 105 4.54 10.34 -3.66
N VAL A 106 3.81 9.39 -4.22
CA VAL A 106 3.67 9.19 -5.67
C VAL A 106 2.19 9.12 -6.05
N GLU A 107 1.85 9.66 -7.21
CA GLU A 107 0.51 9.56 -7.80
C GLU A 107 0.39 8.23 -8.54
N LEU A 108 -0.62 7.41 -8.20
CA LEU A 108 -0.74 6.06 -8.74
C LEU A 108 -0.88 6.01 -10.26
N HIS A 109 -1.58 6.99 -10.85
CA HIS A 109 -1.73 7.08 -12.30
C HIS A 109 -0.38 7.20 -13.02
N ASP A 110 0.47 8.13 -12.56
CA ASP A 110 1.81 8.32 -13.14
C ASP A 110 2.70 7.10 -12.96
N VAL A 111 2.64 6.48 -11.78
CA VAL A 111 3.37 5.24 -11.50
C VAL A 111 2.92 4.12 -12.43
N GLY A 112 1.60 3.98 -12.63
CA GLY A 112 1.03 2.96 -13.51
C GLY A 112 1.57 3.05 -14.94
N LEU A 113 1.51 4.23 -15.53
CA LEU A 113 2.02 4.46 -16.89
C LEU A 113 3.50 4.09 -17.02
N ARG A 114 4.31 4.37 -16.00
CA ARG A 114 5.75 4.09 -15.99
C ARG A 114 6.05 2.62 -15.77
N LEU A 115 5.33 1.96 -14.86
CA LEU A 115 5.47 0.52 -14.65
C LEU A 115 5.11 -0.28 -15.91
N PHE A 116 4.06 0.11 -16.62
CA PHE A 116 3.68 -0.56 -17.87
C PHE A 116 4.74 -0.39 -18.97
N ARG A 117 5.38 0.76 -19.07
CA ARG A 117 6.53 0.93 -19.98
C ARG A 117 7.69 0.02 -19.60
N LEU A 118 8.03 -0.04 -18.31
CA LEU A 118 9.07 -0.97 -17.84
C LEU A 118 8.74 -2.42 -18.14
N LEU A 119 7.45 -2.83 -18.00
CA LEU A 119 7.00 -4.20 -18.28
C LEU A 119 7.12 -4.56 -19.75
N GLN A 120 6.88 -3.62 -20.67
CA GLN A 120 7.03 -3.85 -22.10
C GLN A 120 8.47 -4.19 -22.51
N ASP A 121 9.45 -3.60 -21.80
CA ASP A 121 10.88 -3.76 -22.07
C ASP A 121 11.55 -4.80 -21.15
N ALA A 122 10.80 -5.39 -20.18
CA ALA A 122 11.36 -6.28 -19.18
C ALA A 122 11.68 -7.66 -19.75
N PRO A 123 12.96 -8.12 -19.70
CA PRO A 123 13.30 -9.45 -20.17
C PRO A 123 12.52 -10.55 -19.46
N GLY A 124 12.03 -11.53 -20.21
CA GLY A 124 11.31 -12.68 -19.67
C GLY A 124 9.89 -12.39 -19.17
N VAL A 125 9.38 -11.16 -19.31
CA VAL A 125 8.01 -10.80 -18.97
C VAL A 125 7.14 -10.77 -20.24
N THR A 126 6.02 -11.49 -20.22
CA THR A 126 4.97 -11.41 -21.23
C THR A 126 3.74 -10.77 -20.61
N LEU A 127 3.37 -9.59 -21.10
CA LEU A 127 2.20 -8.85 -20.64
C LEU A 127 0.96 -9.23 -21.48
N HIS A 128 -0.07 -9.75 -20.83
CA HIS A 128 -1.39 -10.02 -21.40
C HIS A 128 -2.34 -8.92 -20.91
N CYS A 129 -2.54 -7.88 -21.72
CA CYS A 129 -3.35 -6.70 -21.36
C CYS A 129 -3.97 -6.07 -22.64
N PRO A 130 -5.30 -5.91 -22.71
CA PRO A 130 -6.29 -6.33 -21.72
C PRO A 130 -6.60 -7.83 -21.80
N ALA A 131 -6.59 -8.52 -20.66
CA ALA A 131 -6.97 -9.93 -20.57
C ALA A 131 -7.46 -10.26 -19.15
N ARG A 132 -8.39 -11.21 -19.04
CA ARG A 132 -8.94 -11.69 -17.77
C ARG A 132 -8.79 -13.19 -17.65
N VAL A 133 -8.60 -13.65 -16.42
CA VAL A 133 -8.64 -15.10 -16.15
C VAL A 133 -10.09 -15.56 -16.15
N ALA A 134 -10.43 -16.47 -17.06
CA ALA A 134 -11.73 -17.12 -17.12
C ALA A 134 -11.80 -18.31 -16.15
N SER A 135 -10.75 -19.13 -16.12
CA SER A 135 -10.62 -20.29 -15.22
C SER A 135 -9.17 -20.69 -15.02
N PHE A 136 -8.91 -21.50 -14.00
CA PHE A 136 -7.61 -22.16 -13.85
C PHE A 136 -7.76 -23.55 -13.25
N THR A 137 -6.81 -24.41 -13.54
CA THR A 137 -6.69 -25.77 -12.99
C THR A 137 -5.30 -25.96 -12.41
N ARG A 138 -5.19 -26.86 -11.45
CA ARG A 138 -3.91 -27.18 -10.78
C ARG A 138 -3.67 -28.68 -10.82
N SER A 139 -2.50 -29.06 -11.26
CA SER A 139 -1.98 -30.44 -11.17
C SER A 139 -0.96 -30.54 -10.04
N GLN A 140 -0.36 -31.71 -9.88
CA GLN A 140 0.73 -31.88 -8.92
C GLN A 140 1.90 -30.93 -9.22
N ASP A 141 2.25 -30.72 -10.49
CA ASP A 141 3.49 -30.06 -10.92
C ASP A 141 3.27 -28.75 -11.70
N SER A 142 2.04 -28.41 -12.03
CA SER A 142 1.73 -27.24 -12.85
C SER A 142 0.41 -26.57 -12.48
N VAL A 143 0.25 -25.35 -12.96
CA VAL A 143 -1.01 -24.62 -13.01
C VAL A 143 -1.27 -24.21 -14.46
N SER A 144 -2.50 -24.40 -14.92
CA SER A 144 -2.99 -23.98 -16.24
C SER A 144 -4.05 -22.92 -16.07
N VAL A 145 -3.89 -21.77 -16.73
CA VAL A 145 -4.80 -20.61 -16.65
C VAL A 145 -5.37 -20.36 -18.03
N THR A 146 -6.69 -20.35 -18.15
CA THR A 146 -7.41 -20.00 -19.38
C THR A 146 -7.85 -18.54 -19.31
N LEU A 147 -7.50 -17.76 -20.32
CA LEU A 147 -7.90 -16.36 -20.47
C LEU A 147 -9.26 -16.24 -21.15
N ASP A 148 -9.88 -15.08 -21.04
CA ASP A 148 -11.19 -14.76 -21.65
C ASP A 148 -11.19 -14.77 -23.17
N ASN A 149 -10.02 -14.63 -23.82
CA ASN A 149 -9.84 -14.77 -25.26
C ASN A 149 -9.64 -16.24 -25.73
N GLY A 150 -9.62 -17.19 -24.80
CA GLY A 150 -9.41 -18.62 -25.05
C GLY A 150 -7.96 -19.09 -25.00
N ASP A 151 -6.99 -18.20 -24.87
CA ASP A 151 -5.59 -18.57 -24.72
C ASP A 151 -5.36 -19.30 -23.39
N THR A 152 -4.42 -20.24 -23.38
CA THR A 152 -4.04 -20.99 -22.18
C THR A 152 -2.58 -20.74 -21.83
N LEU A 153 -2.33 -20.42 -20.57
CA LEU A 153 -1.00 -20.19 -20.01
C LEU A 153 -0.65 -21.34 -19.05
N GLU A 154 0.55 -21.90 -19.23
CA GLU A 154 1.07 -22.95 -18.37
C GLU A 154 2.20 -22.44 -17.48
N GLY A 155 2.16 -22.77 -16.18
CA GLY A 155 3.17 -22.36 -15.22
C GLY A 155 3.34 -23.32 -14.06
N GLN A 156 4.34 -23.08 -13.21
CA GLN A 156 4.50 -23.79 -11.93
C GLN A 156 3.80 -23.10 -10.77
N LEU A 157 3.58 -21.79 -10.89
CA LEU A 157 3.01 -20.96 -9.83
C LEU A 157 2.03 -19.93 -10.41
N LEU A 158 0.89 -19.80 -9.76
CA LEU A 158 -0.07 -18.72 -9.95
C LEU A 158 0.02 -17.74 -8.79
N VAL A 159 0.15 -16.45 -9.05
CA VAL A 159 0.19 -15.42 -8.02
C VAL A 159 -1.03 -14.52 -8.14
N ALA A 160 -1.82 -14.44 -7.08
CA ALA A 160 -2.95 -13.54 -6.97
C ALA A 160 -2.46 -12.15 -6.47
N ALA A 161 -2.56 -11.15 -7.37
CA ALA A 161 -2.32 -9.73 -7.12
C ALA A 161 -3.52 -8.89 -7.58
N ASP A 162 -4.70 -9.51 -7.69
CA ASP A 162 -5.95 -9.02 -8.27
C ASP A 162 -6.79 -8.14 -7.30
N GLY A 163 -6.18 -7.66 -6.23
CA GLY A 163 -6.79 -6.72 -5.30
C GLY A 163 -7.55 -7.37 -4.15
N SER A 164 -8.29 -6.55 -3.40
CA SER A 164 -9.03 -7.02 -2.23
C SER A 164 -10.14 -7.99 -2.63
N ARG A 165 -10.33 -9.05 -1.80
CA ARG A 165 -11.27 -10.14 -2.08
C ARG A 165 -10.98 -10.84 -3.41
N SER A 166 -9.72 -11.17 -3.62
CA SER A 166 -9.25 -11.90 -4.80
C SER A 166 -10.18 -13.02 -5.21
N ALA A 167 -10.63 -12.98 -6.47
CA ALA A 167 -11.46 -14.03 -7.04
C ALA A 167 -10.69 -15.36 -7.14
N LEU A 168 -9.40 -15.29 -7.43
CA LEU A 168 -8.52 -16.46 -7.48
C LEU A 168 -8.35 -17.09 -6.09
N ALA A 169 -8.13 -16.29 -5.06
CA ALA A 169 -8.02 -16.77 -3.69
C ALA A 169 -9.31 -17.46 -3.24
N THR A 170 -10.46 -16.88 -3.56
CA THR A 170 -11.78 -17.47 -3.25
C THR A 170 -11.97 -18.82 -3.92
N GLN A 171 -11.57 -18.97 -5.18
CA GLN A 171 -11.61 -20.27 -5.91
C GLN A 171 -10.64 -21.31 -5.31
N CYS A 172 -9.60 -20.85 -4.58
CA CYS A 172 -8.67 -21.72 -3.85
C CYS A 172 -9.18 -22.13 -2.45
N GLY A 173 -10.41 -21.74 -2.07
CA GLY A 173 -10.96 -22.02 -0.75
C GLY A 173 -10.40 -21.11 0.36
N VAL A 174 -9.81 -19.97 -0.01
CA VAL A 174 -9.35 -18.97 0.97
C VAL A 174 -10.57 -18.26 1.55
N GLU A 175 -10.67 -18.28 2.86
CA GLU A 175 -11.68 -17.53 3.61
C GLU A 175 -11.18 -16.14 3.97
N TRP A 176 -12.12 -15.19 4.14
CA TRP A 176 -11.80 -13.82 4.47
C TRP A 176 -12.30 -13.46 5.86
N HIS A 177 -11.40 -13.00 6.71
CA HIS A 177 -11.75 -12.36 7.97
C HIS A 177 -11.87 -10.87 7.73
N GLN A 178 -13.06 -10.33 7.98
CA GLN A 178 -13.33 -8.91 7.80
C GLN A 178 -13.81 -8.29 9.10
N GLN A 179 -13.15 -7.23 9.54
CA GLN A 179 -13.50 -6.42 10.69
C GLN A 179 -13.76 -4.98 10.23
N PRO A 180 -15.02 -4.56 10.10
CA PRO A 180 -15.36 -3.19 9.74
C PRO A 180 -14.99 -2.22 10.87
N TYR A 181 -14.43 -1.06 10.51
CA TYR A 181 -14.13 -0.01 11.49
C TYR A 181 -15.31 0.95 11.76
N GLY A 182 -16.43 0.81 11.05
CA GLY A 182 -17.53 1.76 11.12
C GLY A 182 -17.19 3.15 10.57
N GLN A 183 -16.14 3.21 9.76
CA GLN A 183 -15.58 4.43 9.20
C GLN A 183 -15.46 4.34 7.68
N ALA A 184 -15.47 5.51 7.01
CA ALA A 184 -15.07 5.63 5.62
C ALA A 184 -14.02 6.74 5.48
N ALA A 185 -13.07 6.56 4.56
CA ALA A 185 -12.10 7.58 4.20
C ALA A 185 -12.60 8.39 3.01
N VAL A 186 -12.67 9.71 3.17
CA VAL A 186 -12.82 10.66 2.06
C VAL A 186 -11.44 11.02 1.57
N ILE A 187 -11.21 10.84 0.27
CA ILE A 187 -9.95 11.15 -0.41
C ILE A 187 -10.17 12.33 -1.36
N ALA A 188 -9.28 13.29 -1.32
CA ALA A 188 -9.24 14.42 -2.23
C ALA A 188 -7.83 15.00 -2.33
N ASN A 189 -7.53 15.72 -3.40
CA ASN A 189 -6.35 16.57 -3.46
C ASN A 189 -6.74 17.99 -3.07
N VAL A 190 -5.95 18.61 -2.19
CA VAL A 190 -6.25 19.94 -1.66
C VAL A 190 -5.09 20.90 -1.88
N SER A 191 -5.41 22.20 -1.98
CA SER A 191 -4.44 23.28 -2.02
C SER A 191 -4.52 24.13 -0.76
N THR A 192 -3.36 24.63 -0.32
CA THR A 192 -3.22 25.40 0.91
C THR A 192 -2.45 26.70 0.69
N ALA A 193 -2.69 27.71 1.52
CA ALA A 193 -2.05 29.02 1.39
C ALA A 193 -0.56 28.99 1.74
N VAL A 194 -0.12 28.03 2.56
CA VAL A 194 1.29 27.83 2.92
C VAL A 194 1.76 26.52 2.31
N ALA A 195 2.92 26.54 1.63
CA ALA A 195 3.52 25.38 1.04
C ALA A 195 3.86 24.32 2.09
N HIS A 196 3.63 23.04 1.77
CA HIS A 196 3.89 21.92 2.67
C HIS A 196 5.38 21.68 2.97
N GLN A 197 6.30 22.06 2.07
CA GLN A 197 7.76 21.90 2.25
C GLN A 197 8.19 20.48 2.62
N GLY A 198 7.57 19.45 2.04
CA GLY A 198 7.84 18.05 2.36
C GLY A 198 7.28 17.58 3.71
N ARG A 199 6.37 18.34 4.34
CA ARG A 199 5.74 17.95 5.60
C ARG A 199 4.49 17.11 5.34
N ALA A 200 4.44 15.93 5.93
CA ALA A 200 3.26 15.10 6.03
C ALA A 200 2.63 15.27 7.42
N PHE A 201 1.33 15.12 7.48
CA PHE A 201 0.56 15.24 8.71
C PHE A 201 -0.32 14.01 8.91
N GLU A 202 -0.31 13.44 10.11
CA GLU A 202 -1.25 12.44 10.58
C GLU A 202 -1.92 12.99 11.84
N ARG A 203 -3.18 13.39 11.72
CA ARG A 203 -3.94 13.98 12.81
C ARG A 203 -5.07 13.07 13.21
N PHE A 204 -4.97 12.43 14.34
CA PHE A 204 -6.04 11.62 14.89
C PHE A 204 -7.22 12.49 15.30
N THR A 205 -8.40 12.15 14.85
CA THR A 205 -9.67 12.76 15.21
C THR A 205 -10.57 11.74 15.90
N GLU A 206 -11.68 12.18 16.44
CA GLU A 206 -12.68 11.31 17.07
C GLU A 206 -13.32 10.30 16.11
N PHE A 207 -13.25 10.55 14.78
CA PHE A 207 -13.79 9.68 13.73
C PHE A 207 -12.70 8.94 12.96
N GLY A 208 -11.47 8.94 13.45
CA GLY A 208 -10.33 8.34 12.81
C GLY A 208 -9.30 9.37 12.32
N PRO A 209 -8.26 8.93 11.62
CA PRO A 209 -7.19 9.80 11.18
C PRO A 209 -7.61 10.75 10.06
N LEU A 210 -6.94 11.91 10.05
CA LEU A 210 -6.89 12.87 8.98
C LEU A 210 -5.43 12.98 8.56
N ALA A 211 -5.10 12.49 7.37
CA ALA A 211 -3.76 12.58 6.80
C ALA A 211 -3.70 13.64 5.70
N MET A 212 -2.62 14.40 5.66
CA MET A 212 -2.27 15.27 4.53
C MET A 212 -0.84 14.95 4.12
N LEU A 213 -0.67 14.49 2.88
CA LEU A 213 0.61 14.08 2.32
C LEU A 213 1.07 15.11 1.27
N PRO A 214 2.35 15.50 1.25
CA PRO A 214 2.88 16.45 0.28
C PRO A 214 2.86 15.86 -1.13
N MET A 215 2.35 16.61 -2.09
CA MET A 215 2.32 16.24 -3.50
C MET A 215 3.03 17.28 -4.36
N SER A 216 3.24 16.92 -5.63
CA SER A 216 3.71 17.86 -6.67
C SER A 216 2.83 19.11 -6.75
N ASP A 217 3.38 20.19 -7.29
CA ASP A 217 2.69 21.47 -7.55
C ASP A 217 2.09 22.13 -6.30
N GLY A 218 2.70 21.87 -5.12
CA GLY A 218 2.25 22.44 -3.83
C GLY A 218 0.91 21.91 -3.33
N ARG A 219 0.35 20.87 -3.97
CA ARG A 219 -0.87 20.19 -3.53
C ARG A 219 -0.59 19.27 -2.34
N SER A 220 -1.63 18.87 -1.65
CA SER A 220 -1.59 17.81 -0.64
C SER A 220 -2.65 16.76 -0.92
N SER A 221 -2.30 15.49 -0.80
CA SER A 221 -3.28 14.40 -0.82
C SER A 221 -3.90 14.30 0.56
N LEU A 222 -5.22 14.40 0.60
CA LEU A 222 -6.03 14.27 1.82
C LEU A 222 -6.60 12.87 1.91
N VAL A 223 -6.47 12.26 3.11
CA VAL A 223 -7.25 11.11 3.54
C VAL A 223 -7.94 11.50 4.84
N TRP A 224 -9.25 11.64 4.84
CA TRP A 224 -10.00 12.10 6.01
C TRP A 224 -11.08 11.11 6.40
N CYS A 225 -10.92 10.49 7.56
CA CYS A 225 -11.88 9.52 8.06
C CYS A 225 -13.10 10.19 8.70
N HIS A 226 -14.26 9.64 8.39
CA HIS A 226 -15.56 10.00 8.94
C HIS A 226 -16.30 8.73 9.42
N ALA A 227 -17.24 8.89 10.32
CA ALA A 227 -18.18 7.82 10.66
C ALA A 227 -18.96 7.39 9.39
N LEU A 228 -19.17 6.10 9.22
CA LEU A 228 -19.77 5.54 8.00
C LEU A 228 -21.17 6.08 7.73
N ASP A 229 -21.95 6.32 8.79
CA ASP A 229 -23.33 6.87 8.71
C ASP A 229 -23.38 8.35 8.30
N ARG A 230 -22.24 9.06 8.31
CA ARG A 230 -22.15 10.47 7.90
C ARG A 230 -21.61 10.67 6.49
N ILE A 231 -21.16 9.60 5.83
CA ILE A 231 -20.41 9.75 4.57
C ILE A 231 -21.24 10.39 3.46
N ASP A 232 -22.51 10.02 3.35
CA ASP A 232 -23.40 10.57 2.32
C ASP A 232 -23.61 12.08 2.53
N GLU A 233 -23.75 12.55 3.77
CA GLU A 233 -23.80 13.98 4.08
C GLU A 233 -22.52 14.69 3.63
N VAL A 234 -21.34 14.14 4.02
CA VAL A 234 -20.05 14.73 3.71
C VAL A 234 -19.82 14.84 2.20
N MET A 235 -20.21 13.84 1.44
CA MET A 235 -20.06 13.83 -0.02
C MET A 235 -20.97 14.85 -0.73
N THR A 236 -22.06 15.29 -0.08
CA THR A 236 -22.95 16.34 -0.63
C THR A 236 -22.54 17.76 -0.26
N TRP A 237 -21.54 17.96 0.60
CA TRP A 237 -21.08 19.29 0.96
C TRP A 237 -20.58 20.08 -0.28
N SER A 238 -20.87 21.37 -0.33
CA SER A 238 -20.21 22.27 -1.30
C SER A 238 -18.69 22.32 -1.03
N ASP A 239 -17.89 22.69 -2.03
CA ASP A 239 -16.44 22.80 -1.87
C ASP A 239 -16.06 23.81 -0.79
N ALA A 240 -16.79 24.92 -0.68
CA ALA A 240 -16.60 25.91 0.37
C ALA A 240 -16.84 25.31 1.77
N ARG A 241 -17.97 24.59 1.97
CA ARG A 241 -18.27 23.93 3.23
C ARG A 241 -17.22 22.86 3.55
N PHE A 242 -16.82 22.07 2.55
CA PHE A 242 -15.80 21.02 2.75
C PHE A 242 -14.46 21.63 3.22
N CYS A 243 -14.00 22.71 2.56
CA CYS A 243 -12.78 23.41 2.97
C CYS A 243 -12.89 23.98 4.39
N ASP A 244 -14.03 24.58 4.76
CA ASP A 244 -14.25 25.13 6.09
C ASP A 244 -14.27 24.06 7.18
N GLU A 245 -14.94 22.93 6.96
CA GLU A 245 -14.97 21.79 7.89
C GLU A 245 -13.60 21.11 8.00
N LEU A 246 -12.90 20.95 6.86
CA LEU A 246 -11.53 20.46 6.84
C LEU A 246 -10.57 21.40 7.59
N GLN A 247 -10.73 22.72 7.44
CA GLN A 247 -9.94 23.69 8.19
C GLN A 247 -10.12 23.56 9.70
N LYS A 248 -11.37 23.36 10.15
CA LYS A 248 -11.67 23.12 11.58
C LYS A 248 -11.06 21.82 12.10
N ALA A 249 -11.05 20.77 11.26
CA ALA A 249 -10.50 19.46 11.62
C ALA A 249 -8.96 19.45 11.62
N PHE A 250 -8.34 20.02 10.58
CA PHE A 250 -6.89 20.01 10.37
C PHE A 250 -6.18 21.12 11.19
N GLY A 251 -6.77 22.31 11.26
CA GLY A 251 -6.16 23.50 11.85
C GLY A 251 -5.38 24.32 10.81
N TRP A 252 -4.48 25.22 11.28
CA TRP A 252 -3.84 26.24 10.47
C TRP A 252 -2.37 25.96 10.11
N ARG A 253 -1.91 24.71 10.25
CA ARG A 253 -0.48 24.35 10.04
C ARG A 253 0.03 24.57 8.61
N LEU A 254 -0.87 24.56 7.63
CA LEU A 254 -0.60 24.88 6.23
C LEU A 254 -1.33 26.16 5.78
N GLY A 255 -1.65 27.05 6.72
CA GLY A 255 -2.45 28.23 6.44
C GLY A 255 -3.89 27.87 6.07
N ARG A 256 -4.53 28.72 5.25
CA ARG A 256 -5.91 28.49 4.77
C ARG A 256 -5.94 27.38 3.75
N ILE A 257 -6.92 26.48 3.86
CA ILE A 257 -7.27 25.52 2.81
C ILE A 257 -8.06 26.28 1.75
N THR A 258 -7.51 26.38 0.56
CA THR A 258 -8.02 27.28 -0.51
C THR A 258 -8.87 26.56 -1.54
N HIS A 259 -8.62 25.24 -1.73
CA HIS A 259 -9.34 24.46 -2.73
C HIS A 259 -9.32 22.97 -2.34
N ALA A 260 -10.41 22.26 -2.66
CA ALA A 260 -10.51 20.81 -2.62
C ALA A 260 -10.98 20.31 -3.99
N GLY A 261 -10.24 19.34 -4.54
CA GLY A 261 -10.59 18.68 -5.80
C GLY A 261 -11.73 17.66 -5.64
N GLN A 262 -11.90 16.86 -6.67
CA GLN A 262 -12.90 15.78 -6.66
C GLN A 262 -12.70 14.86 -5.44
N ARG A 263 -13.81 14.52 -4.80
CA ARG A 263 -13.85 13.66 -3.61
C ARG A 263 -14.29 12.26 -3.99
N SER A 264 -13.66 11.27 -3.36
CA SER A 264 -14.08 9.87 -3.40
C SER A 264 -14.14 9.34 -1.98
N ALA A 265 -15.08 8.42 -1.70
CA ALA A 265 -15.25 7.83 -0.38
C ALA A 265 -15.12 6.30 -0.44
N TYR A 266 -14.40 5.73 0.53
CA TYR A 266 -14.16 4.29 0.61
C TYR A 266 -14.43 3.80 2.04
N PRO A 267 -15.34 2.81 2.23
CA PRO A 267 -15.54 2.19 3.54
C PRO A 267 -14.28 1.46 3.99
N LEU A 268 -13.95 1.56 5.28
CA LEU A 268 -12.74 1.01 5.86
C LEU A 268 -13.02 -0.26 6.66
N ALA A 269 -12.25 -1.30 6.38
CA ALA A 269 -12.26 -2.55 7.11
C ALA A 269 -10.84 -3.15 7.12
N LEU A 270 -10.47 -3.81 8.20
CA LEU A 270 -9.39 -4.78 8.19
C LEU A 270 -9.92 -6.02 7.47
N THR A 271 -9.27 -6.41 6.40
CA THR A 271 -9.58 -7.65 5.69
C THR A 271 -8.31 -8.49 5.58
N THR A 272 -8.36 -9.73 6.03
CA THR A 272 -7.23 -10.65 5.96
C THR A 272 -7.66 -11.99 5.39
N ALA A 273 -6.85 -12.54 4.49
CA ALA A 273 -7.01 -13.89 4.01
C ALA A 273 -6.62 -14.89 5.12
N SER A 274 -7.37 -15.99 5.25
CA SER A 274 -7.08 -17.06 6.23
C SER A 274 -5.72 -17.72 5.99
N GLN A 275 -5.23 -17.68 4.76
CA GLN A 275 -3.91 -18.15 4.34
C GLN A 275 -3.38 -17.32 3.16
N SER A 276 -2.07 -17.12 3.10
CA SER A 276 -1.41 -16.39 2.00
C SER A 276 -0.85 -17.32 0.91
N ILE A 277 -0.97 -18.61 1.08
CA ILE A 277 -0.56 -19.63 0.09
C ILE A 277 -1.60 -20.74 0.01
N SER A 278 -1.69 -21.39 -1.15
CA SER A 278 -2.43 -22.62 -1.41
C SER A 278 -1.59 -23.48 -2.36
N HIS A 279 -2.06 -24.68 -2.72
CA HIS A 279 -1.34 -25.52 -3.66
C HIS A 279 -1.06 -24.76 -4.98
N ARG A 280 0.22 -24.49 -5.27
CA ARG A 280 0.70 -23.72 -6.45
C ARG A 280 0.11 -22.32 -6.60
N VAL A 281 -0.32 -21.73 -5.48
CA VAL A 281 -0.87 -20.36 -5.47
C VAL A 281 -0.26 -19.57 -4.32
N ALA A 282 0.15 -18.33 -4.59
CA ALA A 282 0.57 -17.36 -3.59
C ALA A 282 -0.26 -16.08 -3.70
N LEU A 283 -0.54 -15.42 -2.60
CA LEU A 283 -1.26 -14.15 -2.51
C LEU A 283 -0.29 -13.06 -2.09
N VAL A 284 -0.39 -11.88 -2.72
CA VAL A 284 0.44 -10.71 -2.40
C VAL A 284 -0.40 -9.42 -2.33
N GLY A 285 0.02 -8.50 -1.48
CA GLY A 285 -0.61 -7.20 -1.32
C GLY A 285 -2.08 -7.29 -0.90
N ASN A 286 -2.95 -6.51 -1.53
CA ASN A 286 -4.36 -6.47 -1.17
C ASN A 286 -5.11 -7.81 -1.40
N ALA A 287 -4.57 -8.70 -2.21
CA ALA A 287 -5.10 -10.06 -2.34
C ALA A 287 -4.86 -10.92 -1.09
N ALA A 288 -3.90 -10.55 -0.23
CA ALA A 288 -3.63 -11.22 1.04
C ALA A 288 -4.20 -10.45 2.25
N GLN A 289 -4.14 -9.11 2.24
CA GLN A 289 -4.64 -8.27 3.33
C GLN A 289 -4.90 -6.82 2.88
N THR A 290 -5.94 -6.21 3.46
CA THR A 290 -6.23 -4.78 3.33
C THR A 290 -6.29 -4.16 4.72
N LEU A 291 -5.52 -3.10 4.93
CA LEU A 291 -5.39 -2.42 6.22
C LEU A 291 -6.08 -1.06 6.22
N HIS A 292 -6.29 -0.52 7.41
CA HIS A 292 -6.63 0.90 7.57
C HIS A 292 -5.51 1.77 6.96
N PRO A 293 -5.81 2.90 6.29
CA PRO A 293 -4.82 3.74 5.61
C PRO A 293 -3.87 4.52 6.52
N ILE A 294 -3.85 4.25 7.84
CA ILE A 294 -2.94 4.90 8.79
C ILE A 294 -1.49 4.75 8.35
N ALA A 295 -0.78 5.85 8.33
CA ALA A 295 0.64 5.95 8.00
C ALA A 295 1.03 5.28 6.67
N GLY A 296 0.09 5.08 5.74
CA GLY A 296 0.33 4.47 4.44
C GLY A 296 0.85 3.02 4.48
N GLN A 297 0.63 2.28 5.58
CA GLN A 297 1.26 0.98 5.80
C GLN A 297 0.73 -0.13 4.88
N GLY A 298 -0.53 -0.07 4.43
CA GLY A 298 -1.12 -1.13 3.59
C GLY A 298 -0.32 -1.38 2.32
N PHE A 299 0.04 -0.32 1.63
CA PHE A 299 0.83 -0.40 0.38
C PHE A 299 2.25 -0.88 0.62
N ASN A 300 2.90 -0.32 1.64
CA ASN A 300 4.27 -0.69 2.01
C ASN A 300 4.37 -2.15 2.46
N LEU A 301 3.37 -2.67 3.18
CA LEU A 301 3.28 -4.08 3.54
C LEU A 301 3.17 -4.97 2.31
N GLY A 302 2.29 -4.60 1.35
CA GLY A 302 2.13 -5.34 0.10
C GLY A 302 3.41 -5.39 -0.74
N LEU A 303 4.18 -4.30 -0.79
CA LEU A 303 5.47 -4.28 -1.49
C LEU A 303 6.55 -5.12 -0.78
N ARG A 304 6.51 -5.21 0.54
CA ARG A 304 7.35 -6.16 1.28
C ARG A 304 7.00 -7.62 0.97
N ASP A 305 5.71 -7.94 0.76
CA ASP A 305 5.28 -9.26 0.30
C ASP A 305 5.86 -9.57 -1.08
N VAL A 306 5.73 -8.63 -2.01
CA VAL A 306 6.27 -8.72 -3.38
C VAL A 306 7.77 -9.03 -3.38
N MET A 307 8.55 -8.22 -2.66
CA MET A 307 10.01 -8.41 -2.64
C MET A 307 10.41 -9.73 -1.99
N SER A 308 9.74 -10.12 -0.90
CA SER A 308 9.99 -11.41 -0.24
C SER A 308 9.67 -12.59 -1.15
N LEU A 309 8.54 -12.53 -1.89
CA LEU A 309 8.18 -13.58 -2.85
C LEU A 309 9.17 -13.62 -4.01
N ALA A 310 9.49 -12.46 -4.63
CA ALA A 310 10.44 -12.39 -5.74
C ALA A 310 11.82 -12.95 -5.37
N GLU A 311 12.36 -12.60 -4.19
CA GLU A 311 13.62 -13.13 -3.68
C GLU A 311 13.55 -14.66 -3.47
N THR A 312 12.43 -15.16 -2.91
CA THR A 312 12.20 -16.60 -2.68
C THR A 312 12.14 -17.38 -3.99
N LEU A 313 11.41 -16.85 -4.99
CA LEU A 313 11.30 -17.48 -6.32
C LEU A 313 12.63 -17.45 -7.08
N ALA A 314 13.35 -16.32 -7.03
CA ALA A 314 14.65 -16.21 -7.67
C ALA A 314 15.68 -17.16 -7.05
N GLN A 315 15.63 -17.40 -5.73
CA GLN A 315 16.49 -18.40 -5.09
C GLN A 315 16.10 -19.81 -5.51
N ALA A 316 14.81 -20.15 -5.48
CA ALA A 316 14.33 -21.47 -5.89
C ALA A 316 14.69 -21.78 -7.34
N TRP A 317 14.59 -20.77 -8.23
CA TRP A 317 15.00 -20.88 -9.63
C TRP A 317 16.52 -21.17 -9.77
N ARG A 318 17.38 -20.43 -9.06
CA ARG A 318 18.83 -20.66 -9.07
C ARG A 318 19.21 -22.07 -8.59
N ASP A 319 18.47 -22.56 -7.60
CA ASP A 319 18.69 -23.90 -7.01
C ASP A 319 18.02 -25.01 -7.82
N HIS A 320 17.43 -24.69 -8.97
CA HIS A 320 16.69 -25.62 -9.84
C HIS A 320 15.53 -26.35 -9.11
N ASN A 321 14.96 -25.72 -8.09
CA ASN A 321 13.81 -26.21 -7.36
C ASN A 321 12.49 -25.87 -8.07
N ASP A 322 11.45 -26.64 -7.80
CA ASP A 322 10.08 -26.30 -8.19
C ASP A 322 9.58 -25.14 -7.32
N TYR A 323 9.55 -23.93 -7.91
CA TYR A 323 9.15 -22.70 -7.19
C TYR A 323 7.66 -22.63 -6.85
N GLY A 324 6.82 -23.51 -7.41
CA GLY A 324 5.42 -23.72 -7.02
C GLY A 324 5.23 -24.75 -5.90
N ALA A 325 6.30 -25.44 -5.47
CA ALA A 325 6.24 -26.44 -4.43
C ALA A 325 5.88 -25.84 -3.07
N TYR A 326 5.14 -26.60 -2.26
CA TYR A 326 4.70 -26.18 -0.93
C TYR A 326 5.85 -25.73 -0.02
N ALA A 327 7.00 -26.39 -0.07
CA ALA A 327 8.17 -26.04 0.73
C ALA A 327 8.65 -24.60 0.45
N ILE A 328 8.70 -24.20 -0.82
CA ILE A 328 9.10 -22.86 -1.25
C ILE A 328 8.07 -21.82 -0.83
N LEU A 329 6.79 -22.09 -1.08
CA LEU A 329 5.71 -21.18 -0.71
C LEU A 329 5.56 -21.04 0.83
N SER A 330 5.75 -22.15 1.57
CA SER A 330 5.78 -22.13 3.05
C SER A 330 6.95 -21.31 3.60
N HIS A 331 8.11 -21.33 2.91
CA HIS A 331 9.23 -20.47 3.28
C HIS A 331 8.88 -18.97 3.10
N TYR A 332 8.29 -18.60 1.96
CA TYR A 332 7.77 -17.25 1.75
C TYR A 332 6.78 -16.84 2.84
N GLN A 333 5.78 -17.68 3.14
CA GLN A 333 4.77 -17.40 4.17
C GLN A 333 5.42 -17.15 5.53
N LYS A 334 6.34 -18.00 5.97
CA LYS A 334 7.05 -17.87 7.26
C LYS A 334 7.87 -16.57 7.33
N ARG A 335 8.57 -16.20 6.26
CA ARG A 335 9.34 -14.94 6.20
C ARG A 335 8.44 -13.71 6.40
N ARG A 336 7.18 -13.76 5.93
CA ARG A 336 6.27 -12.63 5.98
C ARG A 336 5.43 -12.56 7.27
N GLN A 337 5.24 -13.69 7.94
CA GLN A 337 4.25 -13.82 9.03
C GLN A 337 4.49 -12.80 10.15
N THR A 338 5.70 -12.75 10.71
CA THR A 338 6.01 -11.88 11.85
C THR A 338 5.83 -10.38 11.52
N ASP A 339 6.32 -9.94 10.34
CA ASP A 339 6.19 -8.55 9.92
C ASP A 339 4.72 -8.20 9.62
N LYS A 340 3.99 -9.11 8.97
CA LYS A 340 2.57 -8.95 8.66
C LYS A 340 1.74 -8.81 9.95
N GLU A 341 1.87 -9.74 10.87
CA GLU A 341 1.14 -9.73 12.15
C GLU A 341 1.46 -8.47 12.98
N ALA A 342 2.73 -8.10 13.06
CA ALA A 342 3.16 -6.91 13.78
C ALA A 342 2.63 -5.63 13.14
N THR A 343 2.64 -5.52 11.80
CA THR A 343 2.13 -4.33 11.09
C THR A 343 0.61 -4.22 11.25
N ILE A 344 -0.12 -5.34 11.09
CA ILE A 344 -1.58 -5.38 11.31
C ILE A 344 -1.90 -4.98 12.75
N GLY A 345 -1.26 -5.60 13.74
CA GLY A 345 -1.50 -5.33 15.15
C GLY A 345 -1.23 -3.88 15.55
N VAL A 346 -0.15 -3.27 15.05
CA VAL A 346 0.14 -1.85 15.31
C VAL A 346 -0.89 -0.95 14.64
N THR A 347 -1.23 -1.19 13.38
CA THR A 347 -2.20 -0.38 12.64
C THR A 347 -3.57 -0.43 13.28
N ASP A 348 -4.07 -1.63 13.57
CA ASP A 348 -5.36 -1.87 14.22
C ASP A 348 -5.38 -1.28 15.64
N GLY A 349 -4.31 -1.50 16.42
CA GLY A 349 -4.14 -0.95 17.76
C GLY A 349 -4.18 0.58 17.78
N LEU A 350 -3.57 1.26 16.79
CA LEU A 350 -3.63 2.71 16.68
C LEU A 350 -5.06 3.21 16.39
N VAL A 351 -5.79 2.54 15.48
CA VAL A 351 -7.21 2.88 15.23
C VAL A 351 -8.00 2.86 16.52
N HIS A 352 -7.95 1.75 17.27
CA HIS A 352 -8.71 1.58 18.50
C HIS A 352 -8.27 2.51 19.63
N LEU A 353 -6.96 2.74 19.77
CA LEU A 353 -6.39 3.65 20.79
C LEU A 353 -6.88 5.08 20.58
N PHE A 354 -6.81 5.59 19.35
CA PHE A 354 -7.14 6.97 19.06
C PHE A 354 -8.65 7.23 18.90
N ALA A 355 -9.45 6.21 18.54
CA ALA A 355 -10.92 6.30 18.56
C ALA A 355 -11.49 6.25 19.98
N ASN A 356 -10.73 5.82 20.99
CA ASN A 356 -11.21 5.68 22.35
C ASN A 356 -11.33 7.03 23.07
N ARG A 357 -12.43 7.23 23.82
CA ARG A 357 -12.72 8.47 24.58
C ARG A 357 -12.56 8.32 26.09
N TRP A 358 -12.11 7.17 26.58
CA TRP A 358 -11.91 6.94 28.01
C TRP A 358 -10.73 7.80 28.50
N ALA A 359 -10.99 8.69 29.48
CA ALA A 359 -10.04 9.71 29.91
C ALA A 359 -8.64 9.19 30.27
N PRO A 360 -8.45 8.06 30.97
CA PRO A 360 -7.11 7.50 31.23
C PRO A 360 -6.35 7.11 29.96
N LEU A 361 -7.04 6.52 28.94
CA LEU A 361 -6.39 6.19 27.67
C LEU A 361 -6.06 7.43 26.85
N VAL A 362 -6.93 8.45 26.88
CA VAL A 362 -6.66 9.75 26.24
C VAL A 362 -5.43 10.41 26.89
N ALA A 363 -5.35 10.45 28.22
CA ALA A 363 -4.20 10.98 28.92
C ALA A 363 -2.93 10.17 28.62
N GLY A 364 -3.02 8.84 28.65
CA GLY A 364 -1.89 7.94 28.39
C GLY A 364 -1.33 8.08 26.99
N ARG A 365 -2.19 8.11 25.94
CA ARG A 365 -1.72 8.26 24.54
C ARG A 365 -1.09 9.63 24.29
N ASN A 366 -1.62 10.68 24.90
CA ASN A 366 -1.02 12.02 24.80
C ASN A 366 0.31 12.11 25.53
N ALA A 367 0.42 11.55 26.74
CA ALA A 367 1.70 11.42 27.45
C ALA A 367 2.71 10.59 26.64
N GLY A 368 2.25 9.51 25.98
CA GLY A 368 3.08 8.70 25.09
C GLY A 368 3.60 9.48 23.87
N LEU A 369 2.75 10.27 23.21
CA LEU A 369 3.19 11.15 22.10
C LEU A 369 4.22 12.16 22.57
N MET A 370 3.98 12.84 23.71
CA MET A 370 4.92 13.80 24.28
C MET A 370 6.23 13.14 24.70
N ALA A 371 6.18 11.94 25.29
CA ALA A 371 7.38 11.19 25.64
C ALA A 371 8.20 10.82 24.40
N MET A 372 7.56 10.40 23.30
CA MET A 372 8.24 10.13 22.02
C MET A 372 8.85 11.40 21.41
N GLU A 373 8.20 12.57 21.57
CA GLU A 373 8.78 13.85 21.12
C GLU A 373 10.06 14.18 21.88
N LEU A 374 10.08 13.97 23.20
CA LEU A 374 11.21 14.31 24.07
C LEU A 374 12.30 13.24 24.11
N PHE A 375 11.98 11.98 23.82
CA PHE A 375 12.88 10.84 24.00
C PHE A 375 13.12 10.07 22.71
N ILE A 376 14.21 10.39 22.03
CA ILE A 376 14.59 9.82 20.72
C ILE A 376 14.55 8.29 20.67
N PRO A 377 15.04 7.49 21.66
CA PRO A 377 14.98 6.05 21.59
C PRO A 377 13.56 5.46 21.48
N ALA A 378 12.57 6.07 22.15
CA ALA A 378 11.17 5.64 22.04
C ALA A 378 10.62 5.97 20.64
N ARG A 379 10.98 7.12 20.08
CA ARG A 379 10.62 7.52 18.71
C ARG A 379 11.23 6.59 17.66
N ASN A 380 12.45 6.10 17.86
CA ASN A 380 13.13 5.18 16.96
C ASN A 380 12.40 3.85 16.77
N VAL A 381 11.72 3.34 17.78
CA VAL A 381 10.92 2.09 17.68
C VAL A 381 9.76 2.29 16.70
N LEU A 382 9.09 3.44 16.76
CA LEU A 382 8.03 3.80 15.80
C LEU A 382 8.62 3.99 14.40
N ALA A 383 9.70 4.73 14.29
CA ALA A 383 10.35 5.06 13.03
C ALA A 383 10.81 3.80 12.27
N GLN A 384 11.46 2.84 12.93
CA GLN A 384 11.93 1.62 12.28
C GLN A 384 10.80 0.88 11.54
N ARG A 385 9.62 0.82 12.11
CA ARG A 385 8.45 0.16 11.49
C ARG A 385 7.84 1.00 10.39
N THR A 386 7.60 2.29 10.65
CA THR A 386 6.96 3.17 9.66
C THR A 386 7.85 3.45 8.46
N LEU A 387 9.17 3.46 8.62
CA LEU A 387 10.15 3.61 7.56
C LEU A 387 10.41 2.30 6.79
N GLY A 388 9.86 1.17 7.24
CA GLY A 388 10.01 -0.12 6.57
C GLY A 388 11.39 -0.76 6.79
N TRP A 389 12.11 -0.38 7.85
CA TRP A 389 13.40 -0.97 8.25
C TRP A 389 13.16 -2.21 9.10
N VAL A 390 12.47 -3.18 8.54
CA VAL A 390 12.12 -4.44 9.22
C VAL A 390 12.89 -5.61 8.60
N ALA A 391 13.26 -6.59 9.44
CA ALA A 391 13.83 -7.84 8.96
C ALA A 391 12.81 -8.60 8.10
N ARG A 392 13.31 -9.28 7.05
CA ARG A 392 12.50 -10.02 6.07
C ARG A 392 12.95 -11.46 5.97
#